data_42c31d6c0668d5a665b56b6ba99712c1
#
_entry.id   42c31d6c0668d5a665b56b6ba99712c1
#
_cell.length_a   1.000
_cell.length_b   1.000
_cell.length_c   1.000
_cell.angle_alpha   90.00
_cell.angle_beta   90.00
_cell.angle_gamma   90.00
#
_symmetry.space_group_name_H-M   'P 1'
#
loop_
_entity.id
_entity.type
_entity.pdbx_description
1 polymer ?
#
loop_
_entity_poly.entity_id
_entity_poly.type
_entity_poly.pdbx_seq_one_letter_code
_entity_poly.pdbx_strand_id
1 'polypeptide(L)' 'MNYPRQQEDFITLTEREREVLRCIAAGLSSKQCAQQLGIAPRTVERHVENLRNKLNARNKPHLVAKALTGGHISA' A
#
# COMPACT_ATOMS: atom_id res chain seq x y z
N MET A 1 -14.38 -23.77 -8.63
CA MET A 1 -14.39 -22.79 -7.57
C MET A 1 -13.08 -22.05 -7.56
N ASN A 2 -13.14 -20.78 -7.68
CA ASN A 2 -11.95 -19.98 -7.86
C ASN A 2 -11.69 -19.10 -6.68
N TYR A 3 -11.62 -19.72 -5.54
CA TYR A 3 -11.51 -18.96 -4.31
C TYR A 3 -10.26 -18.10 -4.24
N PRO A 4 -9.09 -18.55 -4.70
CA PRO A 4 -7.92 -17.67 -4.60
C PRO A 4 -8.14 -16.36 -5.34
N ARG A 5 -8.73 -16.42 -6.52
CA ARG A 5 -8.98 -15.22 -7.28
C ARG A 5 -10.03 -14.37 -6.60
N GLN A 6 -11.06 -14.99 -6.05
CA GLN A 6 -12.09 -14.26 -5.34
C GLN A 6 -11.53 -13.57 -4.12
N GLN A 7 -10.57 -14.20 -3.45
CA GLN A 7 -9.94 -13.57 -2.31
C GLN A 7 -9.19 -12.31 -2.71
N GLU A 8 -8.53 -12.34 -3.85
CA GLU A 8 -7.87 -11.13 -4.34
C GLU A 8 -8.87 -10.04 -4.62
N ASP A 9 -10.02 -10.41 -5.17
CA ASP A 9 -11.06 -9.43 -5.46
C ASP A 9 -11.61 -8.79 -4.20
N PHE A 10 -11.43 -9.45 -3.07
CA PHE A 10 -11.95 -8.95 -1.80
C PHE A 10 -10.90 -8.27 -0.95
N ILE A 11 -9.68 -8.08 -1.47
CA ILE A 11 -8.67 -7.37 -0.71
C ILE A 11 -9.12 -5.95 -0.52
N THR A 12 -9.21 -5.55 0.74
CA THR A 12 -9.65 -4.22 1.10
C THR A 12 -8.55 -3.52 1.87
N LEU A 13 -8.20 -2.33 1.44
CA LEU A 13 -7.24 -1.50 2.14
C LEU A 13 -7.98 -0.55 3.06
N THR A 14 -7.41 -0.31 4.24
CA THR A 14 -7.94 0.71 5.11
C THR A 14 -7.68 2.08 4.49
N GLU A 15 -8.40 3.08 4.99
CA GLU A 15 -8.19 4.44 4.50
C GLU A 15 -6.75 4.89 4.75
N ARG A 16 -6.21 4.58 5.92
CA ARG A 16 -4.83 4.96 6.25
C ARG A 16 -3.83 4.23 5.36
N GLU A 17 -4.07 2.96 5.07
CA GLU A 17 -3.21 2.23 4.16
C GLU A 17 -3.21 2.87 2.78
N ARG A 18 -4.38 3.30 2.32
CA ARG A 18 -4.51 3.94 1.03
C ARG A 18 -3.74 5.26 1.00
N GLU A 19 -3.83 6.02 2.09
CA GLU A 19 -3.08 7.29 2.19
C GLU A 19 -1.58 7.06 2.13
N VAL A 20 -1.10 6.05 2.87
CA VAL A 20 0.32 5.71 2.85
C VAL A 20 0.74 5.27 1.44
N LEU A 21 -0.08 4.46 0.81
CA LEU A 21 0.22 3.96 -0.52
C LEU A 21 0.34 5.11 -1.53
N ARG A 22 -0.54 6.11 -1.44
CA ARG A 22 -0.45 7.28 -2.32
C ARG A 22 0.83 8.06 -2.09
N CYS A 23 1.24 8.21 -0.84
CA CYS A 23 2.49 8.89 -0.53
C CYS A 23 3.68 8.17 -1.16
N ILE A 24 3.71 6.86 -1.03
CA ILE A 24 4.81 6.08 -1.58
C ILE A 24 4.80 6.13 -3.10
N ALA A 25 3.63 6.04 -3.70
CA ALA A 25 3.50 6.13 -5.15
C ALA A 25 3.94 7.48 -5.68
N ALA A 26 3.80 8.53 -4.86
CA ALA A 26 4.25 9.87 -5.23
C ALA A 26 5.76 10.05 -5.01
N GLY A 27 6.46 9.04 -4.54
CA GLY A 27 7.90 9.11 -4.37
C GLY A 27 8.36 9.61 -3.01
N LEU A 28 7.45 9.72 -2.04
CA LEU A 28 7.82 10.21 -0.72
C LEU A 28 8.51 9.11 0.08
N SER A 29 9.50 9.51 0.89
CA SER A 29 10.11 8.61 1.84
C SER A 29 9.15 8.35 2.99
N SER A 30 9.46 7.34 3.81
CA SER A 30 8.66 7.06 5.01
C SER A 30 8.60 8.28 5.93
N LYS A 31 9.73 8.98 6.06
CA LYS A 31 9.78 10.17 6.90
C LYS A 31 8.89 11.27 6.36
N GLN A 32 8.95 11.51 5.04
CA GLN A 32 8.11 12.52 4.42
C GLN A 32 6.63 12.16 4.52
N CYS A 33 6.32 10.91 4.29
CA CYS A 33 4.96 10.43 4.42
C CYS A 33 4.45 10.63 5.85
N ALA A 34 5.28 10.28 6.82
CA ALA A 34 4.94 10.42 8.24
C ALA A 34 4.63 11.88 8.57
N GLN A 35 5.47 12.81 8.09
CA GLN A 35 5.24 14.22 8.32
C GLN A 35 3.92 14.68 7.71
N GLN A 36 3.64 14.22 6.51
CA GLN A 36 2.42 14.63 5.82
C GLN A 36 1.18 14.09 6.51
N LEU A 37 1.25 12.88 7.02
CA LEU A 37 0.08 12.24 7.65
C LEU A 37 0.00 12.46 9.15
N GLY A 38 1.03 13.05 9.75
CA GLY A 38 1.03 13.31 11.19
C GLY A 38 1.19 12.06 12.04
N ILE A 39 1.95 11.09 11.56
CA ILE A 39 2.21 9.85 12.30
C ILE A 39 3.71 9.60 12.33
N ALA A 40 4.12 8.61 13.11
CA ALA A 40 5.54 8.28 13.23
C ALA A 40 6.03 7.53 11.99
N PRO A 41 7.30 7.73 11.59
CA PRO A 41 7.85 6.97 10.45
C PRO A 41 7.74 5.46 10.64
N ARG A 42 7.92 4.98 11.87
CA ARG A 42 7.77 3.55 12.14
C ARG A 42 6.37 3.07 11.82
N THR A 43 5.36 3.90 12.10
CA THR A 43 3.98 3.55 11.79
C THR A 43 3.78 3.47 10.28
N VAL A 44 4.38 4.40 9.54
CA VAL A 44 4.33 4.34 8.07
C VAL A 44 4.92 3.02 7.59
N GLU A 45 6.08 2.65 8.12
CA GLU A 45 6.75 1.43 7.69
C GLU A 45 5.93 0.18 8.02
N ARG A 46 5.21 0.21 9.14
CA ARG A 46 4.31 -0.90 9.46
C ARG A 46 3.17 -0.99 8.47
N HIS A 47 2.61 0.15 8.09
CA HIS A 47 1.57 0.15 7.06
C HIS A 47 2.11 -0.39 5.73
N VAL A 48 3.35 -0.02 5.37
CA VAL A 48 3.95 -0.51 4.15
C VAL A 48 4.10 -2.04 4.20
N GLU A 49 4.54 -2.55 5.34
CA GLU A 49 4.70 -3.99 5.47
C GLU A 49 3.35 -4.71 5.35
N ASN A 50 2.32 -4.15 5.99
CA ASN A 50 0.98 -4.72 5.86
C ASN A 50 0.49 -4.68 4.41
N LEU A 51 0.75 -3.59 3.71
CA LEU A 51 0.39 -3.46 2.31
C LEU A 51 1.10 -4.49 1.45
N ARG A 52 2.42 -4.66 1.69
CA ARG A 52 3.18 -5.65 0.95
C ARG A 52 2.59 -7.04 1.13
N ASN A 53 2.21 -7.37 2.36
CA ASN A 53 1.62 -8.68 2.64
C ASN A 53 0.25 -8.81 1.99
N LYS A 54 -0.58 -7.79 2.08
CA LYS A 54 -1.93 -7.81 1.49
C LYS A 54 -1.88 -7.98 -0.02
N LEU A 55 -0.95 -7.27 -0.67
CA LEU A 55 -0.87 -7.28 -2.12
C LEU A 55 0.18 -8.25 -2.65
N ASN A 56 0.82 -8.99 -1.75
CA ASN A 56 1.81 -9.99 -2.11
C ASN A 56 2.94 -9.38 -2.95
N ALA A 57 3.46 -8.24 -2.48
CA ALA A 57 4.52 -7.51 -3.16
C ALA A 57 5.86 -7.80 -2.50
N ARG A 58 6.93 -7.84 -3.31
CA ARG A 58 8.26 -8.18 -2.83
C ARG A 58 8.99 -6.99 -2.25
N ASN A 59 8.66 -5.79 -2.72
CA ASN A 59 9.33 -4.56 -2.28
C ASN A 59 8.42 -3.40 -2.60
N LYS A 60 8.87 -2.19 -2.26
CA LYS A 60 8.05 -1.00 -2.50
C LYS A 60 7.72 -0.75 -3.96
N PRO A 61 8.69 -0.79 -4.88
CA PRO A 61 8.33 -0.61 -6.31
C PRO A 61 7.32 -1.63 -6.79
N HIS A 62 7.46 -2.88 -6.38
CA HIS A 62 6.51 -3.92 -6.76
C HIS A 62 5.15 -3.65 -6.14
N LEU A 63 5.14 -3.14 -4.89
CA LEU A 63 3.89 -2.77 -4.23
C LEU A 63 3.14 -1.71 -5.03
N VAL A 64 3.84 -0.67 -5.46
CA VAL A 64 3.21 0.39 -6.26
C VAL A 64 2.67 -0.16 -7.56
N ALA A 65 3.46 -1.00 -8.24
CA ALA A 65 3.01 -1.60 -9.50
C ALA A 65 1.74 -2.43 -9.30
N LYS A 66 1.71 -3.24 -8.25
CA LYS A 66 0.54 -4.07 -7.98
C LYS A 66 -0.67 -3.22 -7.59
N ALA A 67 -0.43 -2.13 -6.86
CA ALA A 67 -1.52 -1.24 -6.48
C ALA A 67 -2.14 -0.56 -7.70
N LEU A 68 -1.31 -0.16 -8.66
CA LEU A 68 -1.81 0.45 -9.89
C LEU A 68 -2.59 -0.55 -10.72
N THR A 69 -2.02 -1.74 -10.95
CA THR A 69 -2.69 -2.75 -11.78
C THR A 69 -3.94 -3.29 -11.11
N GLY A 70 -3.97 -3.29 -9.78
CA GLY A 70 -5.14 -3.74 -9.04
C GLY A 70 -6.20 -2.68 -8.82
N GLY A 71 -5.94 -1.45 -9.27
CA GLY A 71 -6.91 -0.38 -9.12
C GLY A 71 -7.02 0.20 -7.74
N HIS A 72 -6.04 -0.07 -6.88
CA HIS A 72 -6.06 0.48 -5.51
C HIS A 72 -5.68 1.94 -5.49
N ILE A 73 -4.89 2.39 -6.45
CA ILE A 73 -4.54 3.80 -6.62
C ILE A 73 -4.59 4.11 -8.10
N SER A 74 -4.66 5.41 -8.43
CA SER A 74 -4.65 5.89 -9.80
C SER A 74 -3.28 6.43 -10.17
N ALA A 75 -2.95 6.29 -11.43
CA ALA A 75 -1.69 6.84 -11.92
C ALA A 75 -1.70 8.37 -11.92
#